data_d238b9976fa6cf3c96baac3ef50e1cd3
#
_entry.id   d238b9976fa6cf3c96baac3ef50e1cd3
#
_cell.length_a   1.000
_cell.length_b   1.000
_cell.length_c   1.000
_cell.angle_alpha   90.00
_cell.angle_beta   90.00
_cell.angle_gamma   90.00
#
_symmetry.space_group_name_H-M   'P 1'
#
loop_
_entity.id
_entity.type
_entity.pdbx_description
1 polymer ?
#
loop_
_entity_poly.entity_id
_entity_poly.type
_entity_poly.pdbx_seq_one_letter_code
_entity_poly.pdbx_strand_id
1 'polypeptide(L)'
;MATLYDVDVRTINYHVKKIFSDSELQEDSVIRKFRITATDGKSYSTNHYSLEMIIAVGFKVNSERAVQFRKWVNQIAKDYTIKGWVMDYERLKNGGSVLTTEYFDRLLEQIREIRLSERRFYQKITDIYATALDYDRTAKTTKQFFAKVQNKMHYAVHGHTAAELIYERADADKPHMGLTTWAAAPEGKIVKSDVSVAKNYLSEQEMRSLERIVSAYLDLAEDRAERHIPMTMEDWAKRLDLFLMADDREVLQDEIGRAHV
;
A
#
# COMPACT_ATOMS: atom_id res chain seq x y z
N MET A 1 -10.84 -25.94 -19.03
CA MET A 1 -11.99 -25.94 -18.06
C MET A 1 -12.51 -27.36 -17.79
N ALA A 2 -12.80 -28.18 -18.80
CA ALA A 2 -13.29 -29.55 -18.58
C ALA A 2 -12.36 -30.39 -17.67
N THR A 3 -11.08 -30.46 -18.00
CA THR A 3 -10.05 -31.10 -17.17
C THR A 3 -9.86 -30.46 -15.80
N LEU A 4 -10.00 -29.11 -15.71
CA LEU A 4 -9.86 -28.38 -14.46
C LEU A 4 -10.95 -28.74 -13.45
N TYR A 5 -12.20 -28.79 -13.91
CA TYR A 5 -13.35 -29.06 -13.07
C TYR A 5 -13.81 -30.52 -13.09
N ASP A 6 -13.10 -31.37 -13.83
CA ASP A 6 -13.40 -32.81 -13.94
C ASP A 6 -14.84 -33.09 -14.41
N VAL A 7 -15.20 -32.49 -15.54
CA VAL A 7 -16.52 -32.64 -16.18
C VAL A 7 -16.39 -32.73 -17.70
N ASP A 8 -17.43 -33.19 -18.37
CA ASP A 8 -17.50 -33.25 -19.82
C ASP A 8 -17.50 -31.86 -20.46
N VAL A 9 -16.89 -31.75 -21.64
CA VAL A 9 -16.84 -30.50 -22.42
C VAL A 9 -18.24 -29.95 -22.73
N ARG A 10 -19.24 -30.81 -22.90
CA ARG A 10 -20.65 -30.41 -23.13
C ARG A 10 -21.21 -29.67 -21.92
N THR A 11 -20.86 -30.12 -20.71
CA THR A 11 -21.27 -29.47 -19.45
C THR A 11 -20.65 -28.05 -19.38
N ILE A 12 -19.36 -27.91 -19.74
CA ILE A 12 -18.73 -26.59 -19.80
C ILE A 12 -19.44 -25.70 -20.81
N ASN A 13 -19.67 -26.17 -22.02
CA ASN A 13 -20.35 -25.39 -23.07
C ASN A 13 -21.77 -24.99 -22.66
N TYR A 14 -22.48 -25.85 -21.96
CA TYR A 14 -23.81 -25.51 -21.40
C TYR A 14 -23.71 -24.33 -20.42
N HIS A 15 -22.79 -24.40 -19.45
CA HIS A 15 -22.64 -23.34 -18.47
C HIS A 15 -22.12 -22.03 -19.06
N VAL A 16 -21.19 -22.07 -20.01
CA VAL A 16 -20.72 -20.89 -20.76
C VAL A 16 -21.91 -20.20 -21.46
N LYS A 17 -22.76 -20.94 -22.18
CA LYS A 17 -23.96 -20.38 -22.81
C LYS A 17 -24.92 -19.81 -21.78
N LYS A 18 -25.08 -20.48 -20.64
CA LYS A 18 -25.96 -20.03 -19.56
C LYS A 18 -25.47 -18.71 -18.95
N ILE A 19 -24.16 -18.56 -18.71
CA ILE A 19 -23.55 -17.32 -18.21
C ILE A 19 -23.83 -16.14 -19.15
N PHE A 20 -23.74 -16.36 -20.47
CA PHE A 20 -24.07 -15.31 -21.44
C PHE A 20 -25.57 -15.01 -21.50
N SER A 21 -26.42 -16.05 -21.47
CA SER A 21 -27.88 -15.85 -21.47
C SER A 21 -28.38 -15.12 -20.23
N ASP A 22 -27.71 -15.31 -19.09
CA ASP A 22 -28.02 -14.65 -17.82
C ASP A 22 -27.40 -13.24 -17.73
N SER A 23 -26.69 -12.80 -18.77
CA SER A 23 -25.95 -11.51 -18.83
C SER A 23 -24.93 -11.34 -17.71
N GLU A 24 -24.41 -12.43 -17.15
CA GLU A 24 -23.40 -12.42 -16.09
C GLU A 24 -22.05 -11.94 -16.61
N LEU A 25 -21.67 -12.32 -17.84
CA LEU A 25 -20.49 -11.85 -18.57
C LEU A 25 -20.83 -11.56 -20.03
N GLN A 26 -20.07 -10.63 -20.64
CA GLN A 26 -20.20 -10.31 -22.06
C GLN A 26 -19.22 -11.17 -22.88
N GLU A 27 -19.68 -11.72 -24.03
CA GLU A 27 -18.91 -12.65 -24.83
C GLU A 27 -17.62 -12.03 -25.37
N ASP A 28 -17.67 -10.80 -25.85
CA ASP A 28 -16.55 -10.06 -26.44
C ASP A 28 -15.45 -9.70 -25.42
N SER A 29 -15.80 -9.61 -24.13
CA SER A 29 -14.84 -9.33 -23.05
C SER A 29 -14.10 -10.56 -22.57
N VAL A 30 -14.68 -11.76 -22.70
CA VAL A 30 -14.16 -12.99 -22.07
C VAL A 30 -13.74 -14.07 -23.04
N ILE A 31 -13.98 -13.91 -24.36
CA ILE A 31 -13.55 -14.85 -25.40
C ILE A 31 -12.60 -14.15 -26.38
N ARG A 32 -11.47 -14.83 -26.65
CA ARG A 32 -10.59 -14.49 -27.77
C ARG A 32 -10.37 -15.71 -28.65
N LYS A 33 -10.38 -15.51 -29.98
CA LYS A 33 -10.11 -16.56 -30.95
C LYS A 33 -8.65 -16.53 -31.35
N PHE A 34 -7.96 -17.66 -31.20
CA PHE A 34 -6.60 -17.85 -31.65
C PHE A 34 -6.54 -18.95 -32.71
N ARG A 35 -5.68 -18.78 -33.71
CA ARG A 35 -5.36 -19.83 -34.66
C ARG A 35 -4.30 -20.72 -34.05
N ILE A 36 -4.58 -22.01 -34.00
CA ILE A 36 -3.66 -23.05 -33.51
C ILE A 36 -3.42 -24.01 -34.66
N THR A 37 -2.15 -24.28 -34.99
CA THR A 37 -1.78 -25.32 -35.93
C THR A 37 -1.71 -26.66 -35.19
N ALA A 38 -2.57 -27.58 -35.56
CA ALA A 38 -2.61 -28.92 -34.95
C ALA A 38 -1.49 -29.82 -35.53
N THR A 39 -1.31 -30.99 -34.95
CA THR A 39 -0.31 -31.99 -35.38
C THR A 39 -0.54 -32.50 -36.80
N ASP A 40 -1.76 -32.34 -37.36
CA ASP A 40 -2.14 -32.65 -38.70
C ASP A 40 -1.72 -31.56 -39.73
N GLY A 41 -1.04 -30.49 -39.29
CA GLY A 41 -0.61 -29.36 -40.10
C GLY A 41 -1.73 -28.36 -40.45
N LYS A 42 -2.96 -28.57 -40.02
CA LYS A 42 -4.10 -27.66 -40.26
C LYS A 42 -4.24 -26.63 -39.19
N SER A 43 -4.68 -25.44 -39.57
CA SER A 43 -4.97 -24.32 -38.62
C SER A 43 -6.44 -24.31 -38.23
N TYR A 44 -6.68 -24.35 -36.94
CA TYR A 44 -8.01 -24.29 -36.36
C TYR A 44 -8.18 -23.01 -35.56
N SER A 45 -9.34 -22.38 -35.68
CA SER A 45 -9.71 -21.24 -34.82
C SER A 45 -10.29 -21.76 -33.50
N THR A 46 -9.55 -21.53 -32.40
CA THR A 46 -9.90 -22.04 -31.07
C THR A 46 -10.28 -20.90 -30.14
N ASN A 47 -11.40 -21.05 -29.44
CA ASN A 47 -11.81 -20.09 -28.41
C ASN A 47 -10.96 -20.27 -27.16
N HIS A 48 -10.40 -19.14 -26.70
CA HIS A 48 -9.73 -19.03 -25.41
C HIS A 48 -10.59 -18.16 -24.49
N TYR A 49 -10.73 -18.59 -23.26
CA TYR A 49 -11.58 -17.94 -22.27
C TYR A 49 -10.73 -17.21 -21.23
N SER A 50 -11.18 -16.03 -20.81
CA SER A 50 -10.53 -15.28 -19.73
C SER A 50 -10.64 -16.00 -18.38
N LEU A 51 -9.85 -15.56 -17.40
CA LEU A 51 -9.91 -16.09 -16.04
C LEU A 51 -11.30 -15.88 -15.41
N GLU A 52 -11.96 -14.76 -15.73
CA GLU A 52 -13.32 -14.44 -15.25
C GLU A 52 -14.32 -15.51 -15.68
N MET A 53 -14.29 -15.94 -16.95
CA MET A 53 -15.14 -17.03 -17.44
C MET A 53 -14.82 -18.36 -16.75
N ILE A 54 -13.53 -18.64 -16.50
CA ILE A 54 -13.13 -19.87 -15.79
C ILE A 54 -13.71 -19.86 -14.37
N ILE A 55 -13.63 -18.74 -13.67
CA ILE A 55 -14.19 -18.58 -12.32
C ILE A 55 -15.71 -18.72 -12.35
N ALA A 56 -16.40 -18.04 -13.25
CA ALA A 56 -17.87 -18.07 -13.35
C ALA A 56 -18.38 -19.51 -13.60
N VAL A 57 -17.74 -20.25 -14.51
CA VAL A 57 -18.05 -21.67 -14.75
C VAL A 57 -17.85 -22.51 -13.49
N GLY A 58 -16.79 -22.26 -12.71
CA GLY A 58 -16.52 -22.99 -11.45
C GLY A 58 -17.61 -22.84 -10.39
N PHE A 59 -18.35 -21.73 -10.40
CA PHE A 59 -19.52 -21.56 -9.53
C PHE A 59 -20.78 -22.29 -10.04
N LYS A 60 -20.87 -22.55 -11.35
CA LYS A 60 -22.05 -23.19 -11.96
C LYS A 60 -21.94 -24.73 -12.02
N VAL A 61 -20.71 -25.23 -12.18
CA VAL A 61 -20.46 -26.67 -12.33
C VAL A 61 -20.64 -27.41 -11.02
N ASN A 62 -21.26 -28.62 -11.12
CA ASN A 62 -21.42 -29.51 -9.98
C ASN A 62 -20.45 -30.70 -10.09
N SER A 63 -19.27 -30.56 -9.52
CA SER A 63 -18.26 -31.60 -9.38
C SER A 63 -17.51 -31.46 -8.06
N GLU A 64 -16.80 -32.49 -7.63
CA GLU A 64 -15.98 -32.42 -6.42
C GLU A 64 -14.88 -31.36 -6.54
N ARG A 65 -14.23 -31.27 -7.69
CA ARG A 65 -13.22 -30.23 -7.95
C ARG A 65 -13.80 -28.81 -7.93
N ALA A 66 -15.02 -28.63 -8.44
CA ALA A 66 -15.70 -27.36 -8.36
C ALA A 66 -16.12 -27.01 -6.91
N VAL A 67 -16.45 -28.00 -6.08
CA VAL A 67 -16.66 -27.78 -4.64
C VAL A 67 -15.38 -27.32 -3.95
N GLN A 68 -14.25 -27.97 -4.22
CA GLN A 68 -12.93 -27.55 -3.69
C GLN A 68 -12.57 -26.13 -4.13
N PHE A 69 -12.78 -25.81 -5.42
CA PHE A 69 -12.58 -24.46 -5.95
C PHE A 69 -13.45 -23.43 -5.21
N ARG A 70 -14.74 -23.68 -5.03
CA ARG A 70 -15.63 -22.76 -4.29
C ARG A 70 -15.21 -22.57 -2.83
N LYS A 71 -14.75 -23.64 -2.15
CA LYS A 71 -14.21 -23.53 -0.78
C LYS A 71 -12.98 -22.61 -0.75
N TRP A 72 -12.07 -22.76 -1.71
CA TRP A 72 -10.88 -21.91 -1.83
C TRP A 72 -11.25 -20.45 -2.11
N VAL A 73 -12.15 -20.17 -3.06
CA VAL A 73 -12.60 -18.80 -3.35
C VAL A 73 -13.31 -18.18 -2.15
N ASN A 74 -14.17 -18.93 -1.46
CA ASN A 74 -14.84 -18.46 -0.26
C ASN A 74 -13.87 -18.11 0.85
N GLN A 75 -12.76 -18.86 0.99
CA GLN A 75 -11.73 -18.53 1.97
C GLN A 75 -11.03 -17.20 1.61
N ILE A 76 -10.71 -16.99 0.34
CA ILE A 76 -10.14 -15.72 -0.16
C ILE A 76 -11.10 -14.56 0.13
N ALA A 77 -12.38 -14.70 -0.25
CA ALA A 77 -13.39 -13.67 -0.03
C ALA A 77 -13.57 -13.36 1.47
N LYS A 78 -13.60 -14.39 2.32
CA LYS A 78 -13.67 -14.24 3.78
C LYS A 78 -12.46 -13.51 4.33
N ASP A 79 -11.25 -13.93 3.95
CA ASP A 79 -10.01 -13.30 4.42
C ASP A 79 -9.95 -11.84 3.98
N TYR A 80 -10.29 -11.54 2.73
CA TYR A 80 -10.34 -10.17 2.22
C TYR A 80 -11.37 -9.32 2.97
N THR A 81 -12.58 -9.86 3.20
CA THR A 81 -13.66 -9.13 3.91
C THR A 81 -13.28 -8.80 5.36
N ILE A 82 -12.60 -9.73 6.05
CA ILE A 82 -12.24 -9.56 7.46
C ILE A 82 -10.97 -8.72 7.62
N LYS A 83 -9.93 -9.01 6.82
CA LYS A 83 -8.58 -8.46 6.97
C LYS A 83 -8.31 -7.27 6.04
N GLY A 84 -9.06 -7.12 4.95
CA GLY A 84 -8.83 -6.14 3.90
C GLY A 84 -7.72 -6.53 2.89
N TRP A 85 -7.14 -7.74 3.02
CA TRP A 85 -6.07 -8.22 2.14
C TRP A 85 -6.00 -9.75 2.11
N VAL A 86 -5.45 -10.28 1.00
CA VAL A 86 -5.06 -11.68 0.82
C VAL A 86 -3.69 -11.72 0.17
N MET A 87 -2.78 -12.53 0.70
CA MET A 87 -1.41 -12.61 0.21
C MET A 87 -0.94 -14.06 0.11
N ASP A 88 -0.41 -14.43 -1.04
CA ASP A 88 0.27 -15.70 -1.27
C ASP A 88 1.77 -15.55 -1.00
N TYR A 89 2.18 -15.77 0.24
CA TYR A 89 3.56 -15.57 0.70
C TYR A 89 4.56 -16.46 -0.05
N GLU A 90 4.21 -17.70 -0.34
CA GLU A 90 5.12 -18.64 -1.02
C GLU A 90 5.35 -18.22 -2.47
N ARG A 91 4.30 -17.80 -3.15
CA ARG A 91 4.39 -17.28 -4.52
C ARG A 91 5.19 -15.98 -4.57
N LEU A 92 5.01 -15.10 -3.59
CA LEU A 92 5.74 -13.84 -3.52
C LEU A 92 7.23 -14.05 -3.22
N LYS A 93 7.59 -14.96 -2.32
CA LYS A 93 8.98 -15.28 -1.99
C LYS A 93 9.73 -15.94 -3.16
N ASN A 94 9.08 -16.87 -3.84
CA ASN A 94 9.72 -17.69 -4.88
C ASN A 94 9.73 -17.05 -6.27
N GLY A 95 9.20 -15.83 -6.43
CA GLY A 95 9.24 -15.06 -7.66
C GLY A 95 8.63 -15.83 -8.84
N GLY A 96 7.37 -16.25 -8.77
CA GLY A 96 6.71 -16.95 -9.85
C GLY A 96 6.84 -16.17 -11.18
N SER A 97 6.96 -16.88 -12.30
CA SER A 97 7.19 -16.36 -13.65
C SER A 97 6.18 -15.30 -14.16
N VAL A 98 5.15 -15.02 -13.39
CA VAL A 98 4.08 -14.04 -13.68
C VAL A 98 4.30 -12.70 -12.98
N LEU A 99 5.18 -12.67 -11.95
CA LEU A 99 5.42 -11.46 -11.15
C LEU A 99 6.66 -10.75 -11.69
N THR A 100 6.46 -9.58 -12.28
CA THR A 100 7.57 -8.73 -12.77
C THR A 100 8.19 -7.96 -11.61
N THR A 101 9.44 -7.48 -11.81
CA THR A 101 10.10 -6.57 -10.85
C THR A 101 9.22 -5.36 -10.53
N GLU A 102 8.56 -4.78 -11.55
CA GLU A 102 7.64 -3.65 -11.41
C GLU A 102 6.45 -3.97 -10.48
N TYR A 103 5.93 -5.21 -10.50
CA TYR A 103 4.87 -5.64 -9.60
C TYR A 103 5.35 -5.64 -8.14
N PHE A 104 6.57 -6.13 -7.89
CA PHE A 104 7.19 -6.12 -6.56
C PHE A 104 7.42 -4.71 -6.04
N ASP A 105 7.93 -3.83 -6.89
CA ASP A 105 8.18 -2.45 -6.52
C ASP A 105 6.88 -1.74 -6.12
N ARG A 106 5.80 -1.92 -6.87
CA ARG A 106 4.47 -1.39 -6.53
C ARG A 106 3.93 -1.97 -5.22
N LEU A 107 4.08 -3.26 -4.99
CA LEU A 107 3.66 -3.90 -3.74
C LEU A 107 4.41 -3.32 -2.54
N LEU A 108 5.73 -3.14 -2.65
CA LEU A 108 6.54 -2.53 -1.60
C LEU A 108 6.15 -1.06 -1.35
N GLU A 109 5.82 -0.30 -2.39
CA GLU A 109 5.30 1.05 -2.25
C GLU A 109 3.97 1.06 -1.49
N GLN A 110 3.01 0.22 -1.84
CA GLN A 110 1.74 0.11 -1.12
C GLN A 110 1.91 -0.26 0.36
N ILE A 111 2.84 -1.17 0.67
CA ILE A 111 3.16 -1.52 2.06
C ILE A 111 3.72 -0.29 2.81
N ARG A 112 4.59 0.49 2.18
CA ARG A 112 5.13 1.72 2.77
C ARG A 112 4.04 2.76 3.00
N GLU A 113 3.18 3.01 2.03
CA GLU A 113 2.02 3.91 2.17
C GLU A 113 1.12 3.52 3.35
N ILE A 114 0.83 2.22 3.51
CA ILE A 114 0.03 1.72 4.65
C ILE A 114 0.74 2.01 5.98
N ARG A 115 2.05 1.80 6.07
CA ARG A 115 2.85 2.11 7.27
C ARG A 115 2.85 3.59 7.62
N LEU A 116 2.77 4.44 6.61
CA LEU A 116 2.82 5.90 6.73
C LEU A 116 1.48 6.57 6.86
N SER A 117 0.37 5.83 6.76
CA SER A 117 -0.90 6.44 7.12
C SER A 117 -0.75 7.08 8.50
N GLU A 118 -1.06 8.37 8.62
CA GLU A 118 -0.79 9.17 9.83
C GLU A 118 -1.15 8.43 11.12
N ARG A 119 -2.32 7.81 11.13
CA ARG A 119 -2.80 7.06 12.30
C ARG A 119 -1.87 5.90 12.67
N ARG A 120 -1.36 5.16 11.69
CA ARG A 120 -0.46 4.02 11.92
C ARG A 120 0.95 4.46 12.30
N PHE A 121 1.43 5.50 11.66
CA PHE A 121 2.73 6.09 11.97
C PHE A 121 2.77 6.62 13.40
N TYR A 122 1.81 7.47 13.80
CA TYR A 122 1.74 7.96 15.17
C TYR A 122 1.57 6.84 16.18
N GLN A 123 0.77 5.83 15.88
CA GLN A 123 0.58 4.68 16.74
C GLN A 123 1.90 3.94 16.96
N LYS A 124 2.62 3.61 15.89
CA LYS A 124 3.91 2.90 15.97
C LYS A 124 4.99 3.72 16.68
N ILE A 125 5.13 4.98 16.36
CA ILE A 125 6.04 5.90 17.08
C ILE A 125 5.68 5.97 18.55
N THR A 126 4.39 6.09 18.88
CA THR A 126 3.94 6.12 20.27
C THR A 126 4.26 4.81 20.98
N ASP A 127 4.04 3.66 20.35
CA ASP A 127 4.33 2.35 20.91
C ASP A 127 5.84 2.17 21.18
N ILE A 128 6.69 2.61 20.24
CA ILE A 128 8.16 2.56 20.38
C ILE A 128 8.61 3.50 21.52
N TYR A 129 8.15 4.73 21.52
CA TYR A 129 8.54 5.70 22.54
C TYR A 129 7.92 5.42 23.91
N ALA A 130 6.80 4.69 23.97
CA ALA A 130 6.26 4.19 25.24
C ALA A 130 7.21 3.21 25.96
N THR A 131 8.22 2.68 25.26
CA THR A 131 9.30 1.91 25.88
C THR A 131 10.39 2.78 26.53
N ALA A 132 10.37 4.10 26.32
CA ALA A 132 11.34 5.01 26.94
C ALA A 132 11.12 5.10 28.44
N LEU A 133 12.24 5.18 29.19
CA LEU A 133 12.25 5.19 30.66
C LEU A 133 11.54 6.39 31.26
N ASP A 134 11.52 7.51 30.55
CA ASP A 134 10.98 8.81 30.93
C ASP A 134 9.72 9.20 30.16
N TYR A 135 9.04 8.24 29.52
CA TYR A 135 7.83 8.49 28.74
C TYR A 135 6.63 8.82 29.63
N ASP A 136 6.03 9.99 29.40
CA ASP A 136 4.74 10.37 29.97
C ASP A 136 3.82 10.86 28.84
N ARG A 137 2.77 10.09 28.56
CA ARG A 137 1.78 10.40 27.51
C ARG A 137 1.09 11.75 27.70
N THR A 138 0.94 12.22 28.92
CA THR A 138 0.22 13.45 29.27
C THR A 138 1.13 14.67 29.25
N ALA A 139 2.42 14.48 29.32
CA ALA A 139 3.40 15.57 29.41
C ALA A 139 3.40 16.42 28.12
N LYS A 140 3.47 17.73 28.32
CA LYS A 140 3.64 18.69 27.22
C LYS A 140 4.93 18.43 26.44
N THR A 141 5.98 18.02 27.13
CA THR A 141 7.29 17.65 26.57
C THR A 141 7.19 16.51 25.57
N THR A 142 6.37 15.50 25.83
CA THR A 142 6.14 14.37 24.91
C THR A 142 5.48 14.83 23.61
N LYS A 143 4.47 15.70 23.68
CA LYS A 143 3.84 16.28 22.47
C LYS A 143 4.82 17.11 21.65
N GLN A 144 5.64 17.93 22.31
CA GLN A 144 6.68 18.71 21.65
C GLN A 144 7.73 17.83 20.99
N PHE A 145 8.09 16.73 21.64
CA PHE A 145 9.02 15.75 21.09
C PHE A 145 8.50 15.15 19.77
N PHE A 146 7.24 14.71 19.70
CA PHE A 146 6.68 14.18 18.46
C PHE A 146 6.66 15.21 17.33
N ALA A 147 6.30 16.46 17.62
CA ALA A 147 6.36 17.53 16.63
C ALA A 147 7.79 17.77 16.13
N LYS A 148 8.79 17.70 17.02
CA LYS A 148 10.21 17.82 16.68
C LYS A 148 10.69 16.68 15.78
N VAL A 149 10.33 15.43 16.10
CA VAL A 149 10.65 14.24 15.28
C VAL A 149 10.06 14.40 13.88
N GLN A 150 8.80 14.81 13.77
CA GLN A 150 8.15 15.04 12.50
C GLN A 150 8.82 16.14 11.68
N ASN A 151 9.14 17.28 12.31
CA ASN A 151 9.86 18.37 11.64
C ASN A 151 11.24 17.95 11.15
N LYS A 152 12.01 17.18 11.92
CA LYS A 152 13.32 16.66 11.49
C LYS A 152 13.21 15.75 10.26
N MET A 153 12.20 14.88 10.21
CA MET A 153 11.97 14.02 9.05
C MET A 153 11.57 14.84 7.81
N HIS A 154 10.69 15.83 7.95
CA HIS A 154 10.36 16.74 6.84
C HIS A 154 11.60 17.50 6.36
N TYR A 155 12.33 18.11 7.28
CA TYR A 155 13.54 18.87 6.95
C TYR A 155 14.56 18.03 6.20
N ALA A 156 14.78 16.80 6.62
CA ALA A 156 15.69 15.86 5.94
C ALA A 156 15.29 15.52 4.50
N VAL A 157 14.03 15.77 4.10
CA VAL A 157 13.54 15.50 2.75
C VAL A 157 13.66 16.70 1.82
N HIS A 158 13.30 17.88 2.31
CA HIS A 158 13.16 19.08 1.46
C HIS A 158 13.73 20.37 2.06
N GLY A 159 14.43 20.29 3.19
CA GLY A 159 15.11 21.43 3.79
C GLY A 159 14.22 22.44 4.52
N HIS A 160 12.94 22.10 4.76
CA HIS A 160 11.97 22.97 5.43
C HIS A 160 11.26 22.23 6.56
N THR A 161 10.84 22.95 7.59
CA THR A 161 9.90 22.41 8.57
C THR A 161 8.50 22.26 7.96
N ALA A 162 7.63 21.53 8.62
CA ALA A 162 6.24 21.35 8.15
C ALA A 162 5.52 22.70 7.96
N ALA A 163 5.72 23.66 8.87
CA ALA A 163 5.10 24.97 8.78
C ALA A 163 5.67 25.84 7.63
N GLU A 164 6.99 25.82 7.44
CA GLU A 164 7.64 26.53 6.34
C GLU A 164 7.22 25.98 4.98
N LEU A 165 7.11 24.67 4.84
CA LEU A 165 6.63 24.03 3.62
C LEU A 165 5.20 24.46 3.26
N ILE A 166 4.29 24.49 4.24
CA ILE A 166 2.93 24.96 4.01
C ILE A 166 2.94 26.44 3.59
N TYR A 167 3.70 27.26 4.31
CA TYR A 167 3.81 28.69 3.99
C TYR A 167 4.32 28.97 2.57
N GLU A 168 5.30 28.20 2.11
CA GLU A 168 5.89 28.35 0.80
C GLU A 168 4.97 27.86 -0.34
N ARG A 169 4.25 26.74 -0.12
CA ARG A 169 3.53 26.04 -1.19
C ARG A 169 2.03 26.31 -1.22
N ALA A 170 1.43 26.69 -0.10
CA ALA A 170 0.02 27.05 -0.06
C ALA A 170 -0.23 28.33 -0.83
N ASP A 171 -1.08 28.26 -1.85
CA ASP A 171 -1.39 29.39 -2.71
C ASP A 171 -2.84 29.27 -3.21
N ALA A 172 -3.66 30.23 -2.82
CA ALA A 172 -5.09 30.24 -3.17
C ALA A 172 -5.34 30.34 -4.68
N ASP A 173 -4.37 30.90 -5.44
CA ASP A 173 -4.49 31.10 -6.89
C ASP A 173 -4.03 29.87 -7.70
N LYS A 174 -3.39 28.88 -7.04
CA LYS A 174 -2.97 27.64 -7.68
C LYS A 174 -4.09 26.61 -7.71
N PRO A 175 -4.06 25.69 -8.70
CA PRO A 175 -4.94 24.51 -8.69
C PRO A 175 -4.84 23.78 -7.35
N HIS A 176 -5.98 23.43 -6.75
CA HIS A 176 -6.08 22.76 -5.47
C HIS A 176 -5.36 23.49 -4.31
N MET A 177 -5.21 24.82 -4.40
CA MET A 177 -4.50 25.63 -3.41
C MET A 177 -3.04 25.21 -3.19
N GLY A 178 -2.39 24.65 -4.20
CA GLY A 178 -1.03 24.14 -4.15
C GLY A 178 -0.90 22.73 -3.54
N LEU A 179 -1.98 22.11 -3.14
CA LEU A 179 -2.00 20.73 -2.64
C LEU A 179 -1.76 19.72 -3.77
N THR A 180 -0.96 18.72 -3.50
CA THR A 180 -0.73 17.56 -4.38
C THR A 180 -1.68 16.40 -4.07
N THR A 181 -2.16 16.32 -2.81
CA THR A 181 -3.15 15.35 -2.36
C THR A 181 -3.98 15.91 -1.19
N TRP A 182 -5.12 15.30 -0.89
CA TRP A 182 -5.99 15.61 0.26
C TRP A 182 -6.85 14.40 0.61
N ALA A 183 -7.58 14.43 1.72
CA ALA A 183 -8.31 13.27 2.24
C ALA A 183 -9.33 12.67 1.25
N ALA A 184 -9.97 13.50 0.43
CA ALA A 184 -10.95 13.09 -0.57
C ALA A 184 -10.45 13.22 -2.03
N ALA A 185 -9.12 13.24 -2.25
CA ALA A 185 -8.51 13.34 -3.57
C ALA A 185 -8.87 12.12 -4.45
N PRO A 186 -8.89 12.25 -5.80
CA PRO A 186 -8.67 13.49 -6.56
C PRO A 186 -9.94 14.34 -6.76
N GLU A 187 -11.13 13.77 -6.63
CA GLU A 187 -12.39 14.43 -7.04
C GLU A 187 -13.18 15.07 -5.89
N GLY A 188 -12.82 14.73 -4.65
CA GLY A 188 -13.52 15.22 -3.46
C GLY A 188 -13.12 16.64 -3.07
N LYS A 189 -13.94 17.30 -2.23
CA LYS A 189 -13.68 18.66 -1.77
C LYS A 189 -12.49 18.73 -0.81
N ILE A 190 -11.64 19.73 -1.00
CA ILE A 190 -10.60 20.12 -0.05
C ILE A 190 -11.28 20.79 1.16
N VAL A 191 -10.92 20.35 2.35
CA VAL A 191 -11.40 20.92 3.62
C VAL A 191 -10.27 21.63 4.37
N LYS A 192 -10.61 22.49 5.31
CA LYS A 192 -9.64 23.30 6.06
C LYS A 192 -8.53 22.45 6.72
N SER A 193 -8.87 21.26 7.20
CA SER A 193 -7.89 20.33 7.77
C SER A 193 -6.85 19.87 6.75
N ASP A 194 -7.19 19.73 5.47
CA ASP A 194 -6.25 19.28 4.45
C ASP A 194 -5.14 20.32 4.22
N VAL A 195 -5.49 21.60 4.24
CA VAL A 195 -4.57 22.73 4.00
C VAL A 195 -3.51 22.85 5.11
N SER A 196 -3.80 22.36 6.31
CA SER A 196 -2.86 22.42 7.44
C SER A 196 -1.93 21.22 7.56
N VAL A 197 -1.97 20.29 6.61
CA VAL A 197 -1.16 19.06 6.63
C VAL A 197 -0.01 19.18 5.62
N ALA A 198 1.21 19.32 6.10
CA ALA A 198 2.40 19.57 5.27
C ALA A 198 2.63 18.49 4.19
N LYS A 199 2.39 17.21 4.50
CA LYS A 199 2.55 16.12 3.54
C LYS A 199 1.68 16.27 2.28
N ASN A 200 0.56 16.98 2.39
CA ASN A 200 -0.35 17.23 1.27
C ASN A 200 0.23 18.17 0.21
N TYR A 201 1.36 18.80 0.50
CA TYR A 201 2.10 19.68 -0.43
C TYR A 201 3.38 19.04 -0.99
N LEU A 202 3.69 17.81 -0.59
CA LEU A 202 4.88 17.12 -1.07
C LEU A 202 4.69 16.66 -2.52
N SER A 203 5.74 16.80 -3.33
CA SER A 203 5.80 16.13 -4.61
C SER A 203 5.87 14.62 -4.43
N GLU A 204 5.57 13.86 -5.47
CA GLU A 204 5.63 12.40 -5.45
C GLU A 204 7.02 11.89 -5.04
N GLN A 205 8.08 12.55 -5.52
CA GLN A 205 9.45 12.19 -5.18
C GLN A 205 9.78 12.47 -3.70
N GLU A 206 9.34 13.62 -3.17
CA GLU A 206 9.52 13.97 -1.75
C GLU A 206 8.71 13.02 -0.85
N MET A 207 7.49 12.68 -1.24
CA MET A 207 6.66 11.71 -0.52
C MET A 207 7.35 10.36 -0.44
N ARG A 208 7.82 9.81 -1.56
CA ARG A 208 8.58 8.55 -1.60
C ARG A 208 9.84 8.60 -0.73
N SER A 209 10.53 9.74 -0.73
CA SER A 209 11.73 9.92 0.12
C SER A 209 11.36 9.89 1.60
N LEU A 210 10.32 10.65 2.01
CA LEU A 210 9.82 10.64 3.38
C LEU A 210 9.42 9.23 3.82
N GLU A 211 8.72 8.53 2.96
CA GLU A 211 8.29 7.16 3.18
C GLU A 211 9.44 6.20 3.46
N ARG A 212 10.49 6.28 2.70
CA ARG A 212 11.68 5.45 2.90
C ARG A 212 12.38 5.74 4.22
N ILE A 213 12.58 7.02 4.54
CA ILE A 213 13.21 7.46 5.80
C ILE A 213 12.40 6.95 7.00
N VAL A 214 11.10 7.18 6.99
CA VAL A 214 10.21 6.78 8.07
C VAL A 214 10.21 5.27 8.25
N SER A 215 10.10 4.52 7.16
CA SER A 215 10.09 3.05 7.22
C SER A 215 11.39 2.50 7.78
N ALA A 216 12.54 3.00 7.31
CA ALA A 216 13.84 2.56 7.77
C ALA A 216 14.10 2.91 9.25
N TYR A 217 13.69 4.11 9.67
CA TYR A 217 13.80 4.51 11.08
C TYR A 217 12.92 3.67 12.00
N LEU A 218 11.67 3.37 11.58
CA LEU A 218 10.77 2.52 12.35
C LEU A 218 11.33 1.09 12.51
N ASP A 219 11.90 0.52 11.46
CA ASP A 219 12.51 -0.81 11.52
C ASP A 219 13.68 -0.85 12.51
N LEU A 220 14.56 0.17 12.48
CA LEU A 220 15.65 0.32 13.43
C LEU A 220 15.15 0.49 14.87
N ALA A 221 14.09 1.24 15.07
CA ALA A 221 13.52 1.50 16.39
C ALA A 221 12.80 0.28 16.95
N GLU A 222 12.08 -0.49 16.12
CA GLU A 222 11.47 -1.77 16.50
C GLU A 222 12.53 -2.78 16.96
N ASP A 223 13.63 -2.97 16.20
CA ASP A 223 14.74 -3.88 16.60
C ASP A 223 15.28 -3.52 17.99
N ARG A 224 15.45 -2.23 18.28
CA ARG A 224 15.92 -1.79 19.59
C ARG A 224 14.93 -2.06 20.71
N ALA A 225 13.64 -1.81 20.46
CA ALA A 225 12.60 -2.08 21.43
C ALA A 225 12.48 -3.59 21.74
N GLU A 226 12.54 -4.44 20.72
CA GLU A 226 12.54 -5.90 20.87
C GLU A 226 13.76 -6.41 21.68
N ARG A 227 14.92 -5.80 21.50
CA ARG A 227 16.14 -6.11 22.26
C ARG A 227 16.14 -5.52 23.67
N HIS A 228 15.08 -4.85 24.08
CA HIS A 228 14.92 -4.24 25.41
C HIS A 228 16.09 -3.31 25.81
N ILE A 229 16.64 -2.58 24.83
CA ILE A 229 17.70 -1.60 25.09
C ILE A 229 17.08 -0.39 25.80
N PRO A 230 17.51 -0.08 27.05
CA PRO A 230 16.94 1.07 27.76
C PRO A 230 17.24 2.37 27.01
N MET A 231 16.22 3.16 26.77
CA MET A 231 16.29 4.43 26.04
C MET A 231 15.47 5.49 26.77
N THR A 232 15.99 6.71 26.82
CA THR A 232 15.20 7.89 27.17
C THR A 232 14.61 8.53 25.92
N MET A 233 13.67 9.47 26.08
CA MET A 233 13.15 10.25 24.95
C MET A 233 14.26 11.04 24.24
N GLU A 234 15.25 11.53 25.00
CA GLU A 234 16.42 12.21 24.43
C GLU A 234 17.32 11.26 23.61
N ASP A 235 17.53 10.02 24.09
CA ASP A 235 18.27 9.01 23.35
C ASP A 235 17.60 8.70 22.01
N TRP A 236 16.28 8.62 21.96
CA TRP A 236 15.53 8.46 20.73
C TRP A 236 15.71 9.63 19.76
N ALA A 237 15.70 10.87 20.25
CA ALA A 237 15.98 12.04 19.43
C ALA A 237 17.40 12.01 18.81
N LYS A 238 18.41 11.72 19.64
CA LYS A 238 19.81 11.57 19.19
C LYS A 238 19.94 10.45 18.14
N ARG A 239 19.20 9.35 18.31
CA ARG A 239 19.22 8.24 17.33
C ARG A 239 18.63 8.62 15.99
N LEU A 240 17.55 9.41 15.98
CA LEU A 240 17.02 9.94 14.74
C LEU A 240 18.06 10.81 14.02
N ASP A 241 18.73 11.70 14.74
CA ASP A 241 19.76 12.56 14.15
C ASP A 241 20.92 11.74 13.54
N LEU A 242 21.43 10.75 14.30
CA LEU A 242 22.48 9.85 13.80
C LEU A 242 22.02 9.03 12.58
N PHE A 243 20.78 8.58 12.56
CA PHE A 243 20.20 7.86 11.43
C PHE A 243 20.12 8.75 10.18
N LEU A 244 19.64 9.99 10.31
CA LEU A 244 19.55 10.94 9.21
C LEU A 244 20.95 11.33 8.68
N MET A 245 21.91 11.56 9.57
CA MET A 245 23.30 11.82 9.19
C MET A 245 23.95 10.64 8.46
N ALA A 246 23.65 9.40 8.88
CA ALA A 246 24.17 8.19 8.23
C ALA A 246 23.58 7.97 6.82
N ASP A 247 22.43 8.59 6.52
CA ASP A 247 21.80 8.64 5.19
C ASP A 247 22.17 9.91 4.40
N ASP A 248 23.26 10.58 4.80
CA ASP A 248 23.77 11.83 4.19
C ASP A 248 22.72 12.95 4.11
N ARG A 249 21.82 13.02 5.09
CA ARG A 249 20.75 14.01 5.17
C ARG A 249 21.10 15.16 6.10
N GLU A 250 20.61 16.33 5.75
CA GLU A 250 20.67 17.48 6.65
C GLU A 250 19.73 17.28 7.85
N VAL A 251 20.24 17.61 9.04
CA VAL A 251 19.48 17.50 10.28
C VAL A 251 19.09 18.89 10.79
N LEU A 252 17.80 19.09 11.03
CA LEU A 252 17.29 20.31 11.63
C LEU A 252 17.92 20.52 13.02
N GLN A 253 18.65 21.62 13.19
CA GLN A 253 19.23 22.01 14.48
C GLN A 253 18.13 22.52 15.41
N ASP A 254 18.25 22.23 16.69
CA ASP A 254 17.19 22.45 17.70
C ASP A 254 16.75 23.91 17.90
N GLU A 255 17.50 24.87 17.36
CA GLU A 255 17.25 26.30 17.58
C GLU A 255 16.41 26.98 16.49
N ILE A 256 16.09 26.30 15.39
CA ILE A 256 15.37 26.89 14.25
C ILE A 256 13.91 26.40 14.19
N GLY A 257 13.20 26.55 15.27
CA GLY A 257 11.75 26.30 15.32
C GLY A 257 10.95 27.54 15.72
N ARG A 258 11.42 28.73 15.36
CA ARG A 258 10.65 29.97 15.54
C ARG A 258 9.89 30.30 14.27
N ALA A 259 8.85 29.56 13.97
CA ALA A 259 7.75 30.13 13.22
C ALA A 259 7.08 31.14 14.16
N HIS A 260 7.36 32.40 13.96
CA HIS A 260 6.53 33.46 14.54
C HIS A 260 5.14 33.33 13.93
N VAL A 261 4.14 33.08 14.79
CA VAL A 261 2.72 33.24 14.50
C VAL A 261 2.45 34.72 14.21
#